data_5b13cf6703498864fffb0ac39f2fe00d
#
_entry.id   5b13cf6703498864fffb0ac39f2fe00d
#
_cell.length_a   1.000
_cell.length_b   1.000
_cell.length_c   1.000
_cell.angle_alpha   90.00
_cell.angle_beta   90.00
_cell.angle_gamma   90.00
#
_symmetry.space_group_name_H-M   'P 1'
#
loop_
_entity.id
_entity.type
_entity.pdbx_description
1 polymer ?
#
loop_
_entity_poly.entity_id
_entity_poly.type
_entity_poly.pdbx_seq_one_letter_code
_entity_poly.pdbx_strand_id
1 'polypeptide(L)'
;FIVSESAAEGWCRAFVEGSKGMSREQMVAYFQDVDLGIMLPGAVPSDLPYGAMQDVLWQNKGRTIHFHWTGAYTLNGLVRPVDDEINAFYQKVLLETNYAGLKKAQMFETAMRGQTIRVTTPLGTDISFQIGDRPVTKQDGDASAAHTNQGRNLIDREVELPAGAIRVAPIETSVEGKIAFPDSD
;
A
#
# COMPACT_ATOMS: atom_id res chain seq x y z
N PHE A 1 17.59 -13.01 -0.01
CA PHE A 1 17.86 -13.63 1.31
C PHE A 1 16.58 -14.34 1.76
N ILE A 2 16.64 -15.66 1.87
CA ILE A 2 15.57 -16.41 2.54
C ILE A 2 15.97 -16.44 4.02
N VAL A 3 15.26 -15.72 4.84
CA VAL A 3 15.42 -15.74 6.29
C VAL A 3 14.51 -16.85 6.82
N SER A 4 15.04 -17.76 7.64
CA SER A 4 14.20 -18.76 8.28
C SER A 4 13.22 -18.09 9.25
N GLU A 5 12.04 -18.68 9.43
CA GLU A 5 11.00 -18.14 10.34
C GLU A 5 11.55 -17.86 11.75
N SER A 6 12.35 -18.78 12.29
CA SER A 6 13.01 -18.62 13.59
C SER A 6 13.99 -17.45 13.65
N ALA A 7 14.71 -17.17 12.56
CA ALA A 7 15.62 -16.03 12.47
C ALA A 7 14.84 -14.70 12.38
N ALA A 8 13.73 -14.67 11.63
CA ALA A 8 12.86 -13.52 11.56
C ALA A 8 12.22 -13.19 12.91
N GLU A 9 11.72 -14.19 13.65
CA GLU A 9 11.21 -14.00 15.02
C GLU A 9 12.27 -13.49 15.97
N GLY A 10 13.49 -14.04 15.91
CA GLY A 10 14.61 -13.59 16.73
C GLY A 10 14.96 -12.13 16.47
N TRP A 11 14.99 -11.72 15.20
CA TRP A 11 15.24 -10.34 14.80
C TRP A 11 14.12 -9.41 15.27
N CYS A 12 12.86 -9.78 15.07
CA CYS A 12 11.71 -8.98 15.53
C CYS A 12 11.73 -8.80 17.06
N ARG A 13 12.03 -9.84 17.82
CA ARG A 13 12.17 -9.75 19.27
C ARG A 13 13.30 -8.81 19.68
N ALA A 14 14.48 -8.95 19.08
CA ALA A 14 15.62 -8.09 19.36
C ALA A 14 15.32 -6.62 19.04
N PHE A 15 14.60 -6.37 17.94
CA PHE A 15 14.15 -5.02 17.59
C PHE A 15 13.18 -4.46 18.62
N VAL A 16 12.14 -5.21 18.99
CA VAL A 16 11.14 -4.78 19.99
C VAL A 16 11.78 -4.47 21.33
N GLU A 17 12.67 -5.33 21.81
CA GLU A 17 13.37 -5.11 23.08
C GLU A 17 14.34 -3.93 22.99
N GLY A 18 15.12 -3.83 21.92
CA GLY A 18 16.09 -2.76 21.71
C GLY A 18 15.49 -1.38 21.49
N SER A 19 14.28 -1.32 20.94
CA SER A 19 13.55 -0.08 20.69
C SER A 19 12.67 0.38 21.85
N LYS A 20 12.55 -0.43 22.89
CA LYS A 20 11.70 -0.17 24.03
C LYS A 20 12.11 1.13 24.77
N GLY A 21 11.19 2.08 24.82
CA GLY A 21 11.42 3.37 25.47
C GLY A 21 12.22 4.39 24.65
N MET A 22 12.55 4.11 23.41
CA MET A 22 13.14 5.11 22.52
C MET A 22 12.17 6.25 22.25
N SER A 23 12.71 7.49 22.20
CA SER A 23 11.97 8.63 21.67
C SER A 23 11.87 8.55 20.14
N ARG A 24 11.02 9.42 19.53
CA ARG A 24 10.92 9.50 18.07
C ARG A 24 12.29 9.84 17.43
N GLU A 25 13.02 10.76 18.01
CA GLU A 25 14.34 11.19 17.51
C GLU A 25 15.36 10.03 17.57
N GLN A 26 15.36 9.27 18.65
CA GLN A 26 16.20 8.09 18.80
C GLN A 26 15.82 7.01 17.77
N MET A 27 14.54 6.83 17.50
CA MET A 27 14.06 5.88 16.52
C MET A 27 14.40 6.32 15.09
N VAL A 28 14.29 7.62 14.77
CA VAL A 28 14.74 8.19 13.49
C VAL A 28 16.24 7.96 13.30
N ALA A 29 17.05 8.21 14.34
CA ALA A 29 18.49 7.95 14.29
C ALA A 29 18.80 6.45 14.11
N TYR A 30 18.00 5.57 14.71
CA TYR A 30 18.14 4.12 14.54
C TYR A 30 17.90 3.67 13.09
N PHE A 31 16.95 4.30 12.39
CA PHE A 31 16.61 3.99 11.00
C PHE A 31 17.35 4.82 9.96
N GLN A 32 18.28 5.68 10.34
CA GLN A 32 18.88 6.69 9.45
C GLN A 32 19.44 6.15 8.12
N ASP A 33 19.89 4.90 8.10
CA ASP A 33 20.50 4.24 6.92
C ASP A 33 19.51 3.33 6.17
N VAL A 34 18.21 3.43 6.46
CA VAL A 34 17.19 2.61 5.79
C VAL A 34 16.79 3.24 4.47
N ASP A 35 16.93 2.49 3.37
CA ASP A 35 16.51 2.87 2.03
C ASP A 35 15.15 2.29 1.63
N LEU A 36 14.77 1.17 2.24
CA LEU A 36 13.54 0.44 1.95
C LEU A 36 12.88 -0.01 3.24
N GLY A 37 11.66 0.43 3.46
CA GLY A 37 10.80 -0.04 4.53
C GLY A 37 9.74 -1.02 4.02
N ILE A 38 9.59 -2.16 4.67
CA ILE A 38 8.53 -3.12 4.39
C ILE A 38 7.54 -3.08 5.55
N MET A 39 6.33 -2.60 5.27
CA MET A 39 5.25 -2.52 6.24
C MET A 39 4.49 -3.84 6.23
N LEU A 40 4.74 -4.67 7.23
CA LEU A 40 4.03 -5.93 7.41
C LEU A 40 2.61 -5.70 7.95
N PRO A 41 1.72 -6.68 7.77
CA PRO A 41 0.41 -6.65 8.41
C PRO A 41 0.53 -6.40 9.92
N GLY A 42 -0.21 -5.43 10.45
CA GLY A 42 -0.17 -5.02 11.84
C GLY A 42 0.57 -3.74 12.13
N ALA A 43 1.42 -3.30 11.24
CA ALA A 43 1.98 -1.97 11.34
C ALA A 43 0.89 -0.93 11.13
N VAL A 44 0.70 -0.05 12.10
CA VAL A 44 -0.29 1.02 12.01
C VAL A 44 0.41 2.38 12.00
N PRO A 45 -0.11 3.38 11.26
CA PRO A 45 0.54 4.68 11.12
C PRO A 45 0.78 5.43 12.43
N SER A 46 0.02 5.12 13.47
CA SER A 46 0.19 5.69 14.81
C SER A 46 1.36 5.10 15.60
N ASP A 47 1.93 3.99 15.15
CA ASP A 47 3.04 3.36 15.84
C ASP A 47 4.32 4.18 15.68
N LEU A 48 5.04 4.37 16.77
CA LEU A 48 6.27 5.14 16.77
C LEU A 48 7.32 4.62 15.76
N PRO A 49 7.61 3.31 15.68
CA PRO A 49 8.54 2.79 14.67
C PRO A 49 8.08 3.05 13.23
N TYR A 50 6.79 2.90 12.96
CA TYR A 50 6.22 3.19 11.64
C TYR A 50 6.43 4.65 11.26
N GLY A 51 6.02 5.58 12.13
CA GLY A 51 6.16 7.00 11.87
C GLY A 51 7.62 7.44 11.71
N ALA A 52 8.52 6.95 12.56
CA ALA A 52 9.95 7.27 12.47
C ALA A 52 10.59 6.75 11.17
N MET A 53 10.25 5.54 10.75
CA MET A 53 10.73 4.98 9.49
C MET A 53 10.20 5.75 8.28
N GLN A 54 8.93 6.19 8.30
CA GLN A 54 8.37 7.04 7.26
C GLN A 54 9.10 8.39 7.15
N ASP A 55 9.46 9.00 8.27
CA ASP A 55 10.25 10.24 8.29
C ASP A 55 11.62 10.06 7.60
N VAL A 56 12.32 8.97 7.93
CA VAL A 56 13.63 8.66 7.33
C VAL A 56 13.51 8.41 5.84
N LEU A 57 12.56 7.58 5.43
CA LEU A 57 12.34 7.26 4.01
C LEU A 57 11.90 8.49 3.21
N TRP A 58 11.15 9.39 3.83
CA TRP A 58 10.81 10.66 3.19
C TRP A 58 12.04 11.55 2.98
N GLN A 59 12.89 11.69 4.00
CA GLN A 59 14.10 12.51 3.97
C GLN A 59 15.15 11.96 3.00
N ASN A 60 15.38 10.66 3.03
CA ASN A 60 16.41 9.97 2.25
C ASN A 60 15.97 9.59 0.82
N LYS A 61 14.75 9.98 0.41
CA LYS A 61 14.15 9.55 -0.85
C LYS A 61 14.08 8.02 -0.96
N GLY A 62 13.89 7.35 0.16
CA GLY A 62 13.68 5.92 0.24
C GLY A 62 12.31 5.50 -0.31
N ARG A 63 11.98 4.25 -0.18
CA ARG A 63 10.75 3.66 -0.67
C ARG A 63 10.10 2.74 0.35
N THR A 64 8.80 2.54 0.21
CA THR A 64 8.03 1.66 1.08
C THR A 64 7.34 0.56 0.29
N ILE A 65 7.26 -0.62 0.88
CA ILE A 65 6.40 -1.71 0.42
C ILE A 65 5.34 -1.93 1.50
N HIS A 66 4.09 -1.70 1.14
CA HIS A 66 2.95 -1.98 1.99
C HIS A 66 2.35 -3.33 1.60
N PHE A 67 2.37 -4.23 2.55
CA PHE A 67 1.86 -5.58 2.37
C PHE A 67 0.45 -5.67 2.94
N HIS A 68 -0.54 -5.53 2.07
CA HIS A 68 -1.94 -5.60 2.46
C HIS A 68 -2.43 -7.04 2.53
N TRP A 69 -2.47 -7.57 3.72
CA TRP A 69 -2.98 -8.90 3.99
C TRP A 69 -4.27 -8.79 4.80
N THR A 70 -5.38 -8.69 4.11
CA THR A 70 -6.68 -8.40 4.72
C THR A 70 -7.23 -9.52 5.61
N GLY A 71 -6.72 -10.75 5.50
CA GLY A 71 -7.16 -11.88 6.33
C GLY A 71 -6.63 -11.86 7.76
N ALA A 72 -5.64 -11.01 8.07
CA ALA A 72 -4.99 -11.01 9.38
C ALA A 72 -5.64 -10.11 10.44
N TYR A 73 -6.58 -9.24 10.06
CA TYR A 73 -7.15 -8.24 10.97
C TYR A 73 -8.66 -8.28 11.06
N THR A 74 -9.15 -8.04 12.26
CA THR A 74 -10.55 -7.70 12.52
C THR A 74 -10.70 -6.17 12.59
N LEU A 75 -11.93 -5.68 12.49
CA LEU A 75 -12.24 -4.26 12.65
C LEU A 75 -11.80 -3.67 14.01
N ASN A 76 -11.61 -4.50 15.01
CA ASN A 76 -11.13 -4.10 16.34
C ASN A 76 -9.62 -4.30 16.52
N GLY A 77 -8.87 -4.54 15.45
CA GLY A 77 -7.42 -4.64 15.48
C GLY A 77 -6.85 -5.97 15.99
N LEU A 78 -7.70 -6.96 16.28
CA LEU A 78 -7.23 -8.28 16.71
C LEU A 78 -6.70 -9.07 15.52
N VAL A 79 -5.50 -9.61 15.67
CA VAL A 79 -4.91 -10.53 14.68
C VAL A 79 -5.71 -11.83 14.68
N ARG A 80 -6.15 -12.25 13.49
CA ARG A 80 -6.74 -13.58 13.29
C ARG A 80 -5.77 -14.47 12.54
N PRO A 81 -5.75 -15.77 12.82
CA PRO A 81 -5.11 -16.72 11.92
C PRO A 81 -5.70 -16.58 10.52
N VAL A 82 -4.83 -16.55 9.53
CA VAL A 82 -5.27 -16.51 8.13
C VAL A 82 -5.72 -17.93 7.77
N ASP A 83 -6.88 -18.01 7.15
CA ASP A 83 -7.38 -19.26 6.57
C ASP A 83 -6.42 -19.77 5.48
N ASP A 84 -6.19 -21.08 5.42
CA ASP A 84 -5.23 -21.67 4.48
C ASP A 84 -5.62 -21.41 3.02
N GLU A 85 -6.91 -21.36 2.70
CA GLU A 85 -7.40 -21.05 1.36
C GLU A 85 -7.10 -19.57 1.00
N ILE A 86 -7.35 -18.66 1.91
CA ILE A 86 -7.00 -17.24 1.74
C ILE A 86 -5.50 -17.07 1.62
N ASN A 87 -4.72 -17.78 2.44
CA ASN A 87 -3.26 -17.73 2.36
C ASN A 87 -2.74 -18.24 1.01
N ALA A 88 -3.25 -19.36 0.52
CA ALA A 88 -2.89 -19.89 -0.79
C ALA A 88 -3.29 -18.92 -1.93
N PHE A 89 -4.45 -18.28 -1.82
CA PHE A 89 -4.87 -17.25 -2.77
C PHE A 89 -3.92 -16.05 -2.81
N TYR A 90 -3.51 -15.53 -1.64
CA TYR A 90 -2.54 -14.44 -1.57
C TYR A 90 -1.18 -14.81 -2.15
N GLN A 91 -0.67 -16.00 -1.84
CA GLN A 91 0.57 -16.51 -2.42
C GLN A 91 0.49 -16.54 -3.94
N LYS A 92 -0.62 -17.06 -4.49
CA LYS A 92 -0.86 -17.10 -5.92
C LYS A 92 -0.87 -15.71 -6.53
N VAL A 93 -1.60 -14.76 -5.95
CA VAL A 93 -1.67 -13.38 -6.44
C VAL A 93 -0.30 -12.70 -6.41
N LEU A 94 0.50 -12.93 -5.38
CA LEU A 94 1.82 -12.30 -5.25
C LEU A 94 2.86 -12.92 -6.20
N LEU A 95 2.85 -14.24 -6.38
CA LEU A 95 3.92 -14.95 -7.08
C LEU A 95 3.62 -15.18 -8.56
N GLU A 96 2.34 -15.31 -8.94
CA GLU A 96 1.92 -15.62 -10.31
C GLU A 96 1.47 -14.38 -11.10
N THR A 97 1.42 -13.21 -10.49
CA THR A 97 1.03 -11.97 -11.17
C THR A 97 2.04 -11.60 -12.25
N ASN A 98 1.54 -11.42 -13.47
CA ASN A 98 2.35 -10.86 -14.57
C ASN A 98 2.49 -9.35 -14.38
N TYR A 99 3.49 -8.91 -13.60
CA TYR A 99 3.71 -7.50 -13.28
C TYR A 99 3.97 -6.63 -14.53
N ALA A 100 4.65 -7.17 -15.54
CA ALA A 100 4.86 -6.44 -16.80
C ALA A 100 3.54 -6.23 -17.57
N GLY A 101 2.68 -7.24 -17.59
CA GLY A 101 1.33 -7.13 -18.15
C GLY A 101 0.46 -6.16 -17.38
N LEU A 102 0.55 -6.19 -16.04
CA LEU A 102 -0.15 -5.29 -15.15
C LEU A 102 0.25 -3.83 -15.39
N LYS A 103 1.53 -3.52 -15.45
CA LYS A 103 2.06 -2.19 -15.76
C LYS A 103 1.53 -1.66 -17.09
N LYS A 104 1.48 -2.53 -18.10
CA LYS A 104 0.89 -2.19 -19.41
C LYS A 104 -0.61 -1.94 -19.32
N ALA A 105 -1.34 -2.78 -18.59
CA ALA A 105 -2.78 -2.62 -18.40
C ALA A 105 -3.12 -1.31 -17.69
N GLN A 106 -2.32 -0.88 -16.73
CA GLN A 106 -2.52 0.38 -16.00
C GLN A 106 -2.39 1.65 -16.88
N MET A 107 -1.93 1.51 -18.11
CA MET A 107 -1.93 2.62 -19.06
C MET A 107 -3.35 3.03 -19.52
N PHE A 108 -4.37 2.24 -19.21
CA PHE A 108 -5.77 2.61 -19.50
C PHE A 108 -6.16 3.95 -18.86
N GLU A 109 -5.45 4.38 -17.81
CA GLU A 109 -5.66 5.70 -17.19
C GLU A 109 -5.59 6.85 -18.20
N THR A 110 -4.82 6.69 -19.27
CA THR A 110 -4.74 7.66 -20.36
C THR A 110 -6.09 7.80 -21.06
N ALA A 111 -6.85 6.71 -21.19
CA ALA A 111 -8.19 6.73 -21.76
C ALA A 111 -9.22 7.36 -20.83
N MET A 112 -8.96 7.43 -19.53
CA MET A 112 -9.82 8.08 -18.56
C MET A 112 -9.75 9.61 -18.65
N ARG A 113 -8.61 10.15 -19.12
CA ARG A 113 -8.40 11.59 -19.22
C ARG A 113 -9.25 12.18 -20.33
N GLY A 114 -9.90 13.30 -20.04
CA GLY A 114 -10.79 13.97 -20.99
C GLY A 114 -12.14 13.26 -21.24
N GLN A 115 -12.43 12.20 -20.49
CA GLN A 115 -13.68 11.45 -20.56
C GLN A 115 -14.47 11.58 -19.26
N THR A 116 -15.76 11.35 -19.35
CA THR A 116 -16.60 11.10 -18.17
C THR A 116 -16.54 9.61 -17.84
N ILE A 117 -16.06 9.31 -16.63
CA ILE A 117 -15.98 7.95 -16.10
C ILE A 117 -17.31 7.65 -15.42
N ARG A 118 -17.89 6.49 -15.70
CA ARG A 118 -19.10 6.01 -15.02
C ARG A 118 -18.80 4.69 -14.33
N VAL A 119 -19.17 4.60 -13.07
CA VAL A 119 -19.05 3.38 -12.26
C VAL A 119 -20.44 2.91 -11.85
N THR A 120 -20.73 1.65 -12.12
CA THR A 120 -22.00 1.01 -11.73
C THR A 120 -21.72 -0.29 -10.98
N THR A 121 -22.61 -0.62 -10.04
CA THR A 121 -22.55 -1.92 -9.33
C THR A 121 -23.94 -2.56 -9.29
N PRO A 122 -24.01 -3.89 -9.13
CA PRO A 122 -25.30 -4.58 -8.94
C PRO A 122 -26.09 -4.10 -7.72
N LEU A 123 -25.43 -3.53 -6.71
CA LEU A 123 -26.06 -2.96 -5.52
C LEU A 123 -26.76 -1.61 -5.80
N GLY A 124 -26.59 -1.06 -7.01
CA GLY A 124 -27.25 0.16 -7.41
C GLY A 124 -26.41 1.43 -7.32
N THR A 125 -25.09 1.30 -7.11
CA THR A 125 -24.19 2.44 -7.36
C THR A 125 -24.26 2.82 -8.83
N ASP A 126 -24.43 4.11 -9.10
CA ASP A 126 -24.35 4.71 -10.42
C ASP A 126 -23.80 6.11 -10.25
N ILE A 127 -22.50 6.28 -10.46
CA ILE A 127 -21.77 7.52 -10.24
C ILE A 127 -20.93 7.84 -11.46
N SER A 128 -20.92 9.11 -11.84
CA SER A 128 -20.11 9.62 -12.94
C SER A 128 -19.22 10.76 -12.45
N PHE A 129 -18.02 10.86 -13.01
CA PHE A 129 -17.05 11.89 -12.68
C PHE A 129 -15.98 12.06 -13.76
N GLN A 130 -15.19 13.12 -13.65
CA GLN A 130 -14.00 13.36 -14.46
C GLN A 130 -12.77 13.44 -13.58
N ILE A 131 -11.61 13.08 -14.12
CA ILE A 131 -10.31 13.16 -13.43
C ILE A 131 -9.42 14.28 -13.97
N GLY A 132 -9.68 14.75 -15.20
CA GLY A 132 -8.84 15.79 -15.84
C GLY A 132 -7.35 15.43 -15.79
N ASP A 133 -6.55 16.42 -15.39
CA ASP A 133 -5.09 16.26 -15.24
C ASP A 133 -4.66 15.89 -13.83
N ARG A 134 -5.57 15.39 -13.00
CA ARG A 134 -5.24 14.94 -11.64
C ARG A 134 -4.13 13.90 -11.66
N PRO A 135 -3.17 13.95 -10.71
CA PRO A 135 -2.14 12.93 -10.60
C PRO A 135 -2.78 11.55 -10.33
N VAL A 136 -2.19 10.54 -10.96
CA VAL A 136 -2.61 9.14 -10.81
C VAL A 136 -1.47 8.37 -10.17
N THR A 137 -1.74 7.72 -9.06
CA THR A 137 -0.82 6.77 -8.45
C THR A 137 -1.11 5.37 -8.98
N LYS A 138 -0.08 4.70 -9.50
CA LYS A 138 -0.17 3.35 -10.05
C LYS A 138 0.63 2.39 -9.20
N GLN A 139 -0.02 1.37 -8.71
CA GLN A 139 0.61 0.29 -7.95
C GLN A 139 0.95 -0.85 -8.89
N ASP A 140 2.10 -0.76 -9.52
CA ASP A 140 2.57 -1.73 -10.53
C ASP A 140 3.56 -2.77 -9.99
N GLY A 141 3.89 -2.69 -8.70
CA GLY A 141 4.83 -3.58 -8.04
C GLY A 141 6.31 -3.23 -8.30
N ASP A 142 6.61 -2.14 -8.99
CA ASP A 142 7.97 -1.71 -9.29
C ASP A 142 8.60 -0.94 -8.13
N ALA A 143 9.37 -1.62 -7.28
CA ALA A 143 10.14 -1.04 -6.18
C ALA A 143 11.58 -0.67 -6.59
N SER A 144 11.88 -0.58 -7.88
CA SER A 144 13.22 -0.22 -8.35
C SER A 144 13.62 1.21 -8.00
N ALA A 145 14.92 1.45 -7.86
CA ALA A 145 15.44 2.80 -7.66
C ALA A 145 15.10 3.74 -8.83
N ALA A 146 14.98 3.23 -10.04
CA ALA A 146 14.58 4.01 -11.21
C ALA A 146 13.15 4.54 -11.09
N HIS A 147 12.22 3.71 -10.60
CA HIS A 147 10.85 4.14 -10.30
C HIS A 147 10.83 5.17 -9.17
N THR A 148 11.56 4.90 -8.09
CA THR A 148 11.64 5.76 -6.90
C THR A 148 12.17 7.16 -7.23
N ASN A 149 13.15 7.26 -8.10
CA ASN A 149 13.75 8.56 -8.49
C ASN A 149 12.79 9.47 -9.27
N GLN A 150 11.69 8.95 -9.79
CA GLN A 150 10.66 9.71 -10.49
C GLN A 150 9.61 10.27 -9.51
N GLY A 151 9.51 9.72 -8.32
CA GLY A 151 8.54 10.13 -7.30
C GLY A 151 8.96 11.40 -6.56
N ARG A 152 8.03 12.36 -6.41
CA ARG A 152 8.24 13.61 -5.66
C ARG A 152 8.01 13.43 -4.18
N ASN A 153 6.96 12.69 -3.84
CA ASN A 153 6.53 12.43 -2.47
C ASN A 153 6.78 10.96 -2.10
N LEU A 154 6.71 10.63 -0.82
CA LEU A 154 6.86 9.25 -0.38
C LEU A 154 5.76 8.33 -0.97
N ILE A 155 4.53 8.83 -1.07
CA ILE A 155 3.42 8.09 -1.68
C ILE A 155 3.68 7.69 -3.14
N ASP A 156 4.45 8.48 -3.89
CA ASP A 156 4.83 8.14 -5.26
C ASP A 156 5.90 7.03 -5.31
N ARG A 157 6.55 6.77 -4.19
CA ARG A 157 7.59 5.75 -4.00
C ARG A 157 7.10 4.55 -3.19
N GLU A 158 5.81 4.51 -2.94
CA GLU A 158 5.14 3.43 -2.24
C GLU A 158 4.73 2.33 -3.22
N VAL A 159 4.99 1.10 -2.85
CA VAL A 159 4.53 -0.09 -3.55
C VAL A 159 3.55 -0.82 -2.65
N GLU A 160 2.35 -1.05 -3.15
CA GLU A 160 1.36 -1.86 -2.46
C GLU A 160 1.34 -3.27 -3.02
N LEU A 161 1.31 -4.25 -2.16
CA LEU A 161 1.17 -5.65 -2.52
C LEU A 161 -0.07 -6.25 -1.82
N PRO A 162 -0.93 -6.92 -2.57
CA PRO A 162 -0.88 -7.19 -4.01
C PRO A 162 -0.97 -5.92 -4.86
N ALA A 163 -0.18 -5.88 -5.94
CA ALA A 163 -0.19 -4.78 -6.90
C ALA A 163 -1.44 -4.80 -7.79
N GLY A 164 -1.68 -3.70 -8.52
CA GLY A 164 -2.77 -3.62 -9.51
C GLY A 164 -3.69 -2.42 -9.36
N ALA A 165 -3.64 -1.73 -8.24
CA ALA A 165 -4.49 -0.57 -8.01
C ALA A 165 -4.04 0.65 -8.83
N ILE A 166 -5.02 1.44 -9.23
CA ILE A 166 -4.85 2.81 -9.70
C ILE A 166 -5.66 3.70 -8.76
N ARG A 167 -5.02 4.75 -8.26
CA ARG A 167 -5.70 5.75 -7.41
C ARG A 167 -5.69 7.10 -8.10
N VAL A 168 -6.85 7.72 -8.12
CA VAL A 168 -7.02 9.09 -8.61
C VAL A 168 -8.18 9.73 -7.87
N ALA A 169 -8.04 11.00 -7.51
CA ALA A 169 -9.15 11.78 -6.99
C ALA A 169 -9.99 12.32 -8.15
N PRO A 170 -11.32 12.22 -8.11
CA PRO A 170 -12.17 12.88 -9.10
C PRO A 170 -12.11 14.40 -8.94
N ILE A 171 -12.46 15.12 -9.98
CA ILE A 171 -12.78 16.54 -9.87
C ILE A 171 -14.12 16.65 -9.14
N GLU A 172 -14.11 17.21 -7.95
CA GLU A 172 -15.23 17.19 -7.01
C GLU A 172 -16.52 17.77 -7.62
N THR A 173 -16.37 18.84 -8.39
CA THR A 173 -17.49 19.53 -9.06
C THR A 173 -18.07 18.78 -10.27
N SER A 174 -17.41 17.69 -10.68
CA SER A 174 -17.85 16.84 -11.79
C SER A 174 -18.54 15.55 -11.33
N VAL A 175 -18.63 15.34 -10.01
CA VAL A 175 -19.21 14.12 -9.46
C VAL A 175 -20.71 14.21 -9.43
N GLU A 176 -21.37 13.27 -10.10
CA GLU A 176 -22.83 13.16 -10.16
C GLU A 176 -23.25 11.71 -9.94
N GLY A 177 -24.41 11.51 -9.30
CA GLY A 177 -24.98 10.19 -9.13
C GLY A 177 -25.13 9.76 -7.67
N LYS A 178 -25.10 8.44 -7.44
CA LYS A 178 -25.29 7.82 -6.13
C LYS A 178 -24.33 6.68 -5.90
N ILE A 179 -23.98 6.47 -4.64
CA ILE A 179 -23.24 5.29 -4.17
C ILE A 179 -24.18 4.48 -3.29
N ALA A 180 -24.34 3.21 -3.61
CA ALA A 180 -25.08 2.26 -2.78
C ALA A 180 -24.08 1.49 -1.89
N PHE A 181 -24.41 1.39 -0.62
CA PHE A 181 -23.70 0.59 0.35
C PHE A 181 -24.54 -0.65 0.68
N PRO A 182 -23.91 -1.80 0.97
CA PRO A 182 -24.66 -2.92 1.54
C PRO A 182 -25.25 -2.48 2.88
N ASP A 183 -26.45 -2.95 3.18
CA ASP A 183 -27.04 -2.77 4.50
C ASP A 183 -26.07 -3.36 5.54
N SER A 184 -25.75 -2.59 6.56
CA SER A 184 -24.98 -3.09 7.70
C SER A 184 -25.95 -3.89 8.58
N ASP A 185 -25.81 -5.21 8.59
CA ASP A 185 -26.44 -6.07 9.60
C ASP A 185 -25.91 -5.77 11.00
#